data_159548a50d36eed184ca5ccdb8e64a47
#
_entry.id   159548a50d36eed184ca5ccdb8e64a47
#
_cell.length_a   1.000
_cell.length_b   1.000
_cell.length_c   1.000
_cell.angle_alpha   90.00
_cell.angle_beta   90.00
_cell.angle_gamma   90.00
#
_symmetry.space_group_name_H-M   'P 1'
#
loop_
_entity.id
_entity.type
_entity.pdbx_description
1 polymer ?
#
loop_
_entity_poly.entity_id
_entity_poly.type
_entity_poly.pdbx_seq_one_letter_code
_entity_poly.pdbx_strand_id
1 'polypeptide(L)'
;MKISAFMEQELISIPYAMGKIDALYYKSTAPGRKEGMGTVIIHVHGFLGNFLEGSQRFLPPLLARAGYSSLCMNTRLATFGLFFGYGIIDDTIPQLDAAIIYLKKLGYKSIVLSGYSIGGSVVLRYASLRSDVSKFPSLKAIIAVSTPYSHPDSVRRRWDRWGSNPSYDEIYRRVRETLKPDPMHTAEDRTMVIYRARGDTLNPEHTELYTYKTWWFLAGPEAESAKCYKQITEINIPLLLIQGRRDQDLRPGEAEDLASLALHAGNGDASALYLDGEHDFEGCEETLGEAVTNWLDQRLGAGPG
;
A
#
# COMPACT_ATOMS: atom_id res chain seq x y z
N MET A 1 21.69 2.81 17.66
CA MET A 1 20.22 2.63 17.77
C MET A 1 19.95 1.68 18.93
N LYS A 2 19.33 2.14 20.03
CA LYS A 2 18.96 1.24 21.13
C LYS A 2 17.81 0.36 20.62
N ILE A 3 18.05 -0.97 20.55
CA ILE A 3 16.98 -1.96 20.29
C ILE A 3 15.96 -1.78 21.41
N SER A 4 14.72 -1.45 21.05
CA SER A 4 13.64 -1.22 22.00
C SER A 4 13.33 -2.52 22.74
N ALA A 5 13.16 -2.46 24.06
CA ALA A 5 12.90 -3.59 24.95
C ALA A 5 11.58 -4.34 24.67
N PHE A 6 10.76 -3.88 23.71
CA PHE A 6 9.39 -4.38 23.48
C PHE A 6 9.14 -4.91 22.06
N MET A 7 10.19 -5.26 21.31
CA MET A 7 10.05 -5.74 19.92
C MET A 7 11.18 -6.67 19.54
N GLU A 8 10.81 -7.80 18.92
CA GLU A 8 11.74 -8.70 18.20
C GLU A 8 11.58 -8.45 16.70
N GLN A 9 12.66 -8.59 15.94
CA GLN A 9 12.68 -8.36 14.49
C GLN A 9 13.28 -9.56 13.80
N GLU A 10 12.61 -10.05 12.75
CA GLU A 10 13.03 -11.21 11.97
C GLU A 10 12.80 -11.00 10.47
N LEU A 11 13.80 -11.32 9.65
CA LEU A 11 13.63 -11.43 8.22
C LEU A 11 13.10 -12.82 7.90
N ILE A 12 11.94 -12.88 7.26
CA ILE A 12 11.27 -14.14 6.93
C ILE A 12 11.02 -14.26 5.43
N SER A 13 10.89 -15.48 4.96
CA SER A 13 10.57 -15.80 3.57
C SER A 13 9.32 -16.66 3.52
N ILE A 14 8.26 -16.16 2.92
CA ILE A 14 6.95 -16.80 2.88
C ILE A 14 6.76 -17.42 1.50
N PRO A 15 6.62 -18.75 1.39
CA PRO A 15 6.40 -19.40 0.11
C PRO A 15 4.96 -19.13 -0.40
N TYR A 16 4.83 -18.91 -1.72
CA TYR A 16 3.55 -18.87 -2.42
C TYR A 16 3.68 -19.52 -3.80
N ALA A 17 2.59 -19.66 -4.55
CA ALA A 17 2.53 -20.43 -5.77
C ALA A 17 3.56 -20.05 -6.86
N MET A 18 4.00 -18.78 -6.87
CA MET A 18 4.92 -18.26 -7.89
C MET A 18 6.32 -17.93 -7.33
N GLY A 19 6.68 -18.43 -6.15
CA GLY A 19 7.99 -18.18 -5.55
C GLY A 19 7.94 -17.91 -4.05
N LYS A 20 8.64 -16.87 -3.61
CA LYS A 20 8.75 -16.46 -2.21
C LYS A 20 8.51 -14.98 -2.06
N ILE A 21 7.98 -14.59 -0.90
CA ILE A 21 7.83 -13.22 -0.45
C ILE A 21 8.84 -13.00 0.66
N ASP A 22 9.76 -12.07 0.49
CA ASP A 22 10.62 -11.65 1.57
C ASP A 22 9.91 -10.58 2.39
N ALA A 23 9.92 -10.74 3.70
CA ALA A 23 9.21 -9.87 4.61
C ALA A 23 10.01 -9.62 5.88
N LEU A 24 9.86 -8.43 6.43
CA LEU A 24 10.42 -8.07 7.73
C LEU A 24 9.29 -8.14 8.77
N TYR A 25 9.43 -9.04 9.72
CA TYR A 25 8.45 -9.26 10.76
C TYR A 25 8.91 -8.60 12.06
N TYR A 26 8.07 -7.73 12.59
CA TYR A 26 8.24 -7.07 13.88
C TYR A 26 7.25 -7.67 14.86
N LYS A 27 7.74 -8.56 15.73
CA LYS A 27 6.93 -9.19 16.77
C LYS A 27 6.88 -8.27 17.99
N SER A 28 5.68 -7.87 18.39
CA SER A 28 5.51 -7.13 19.63
C SER A 28 5.73 -8.02 20.84
N THR A 29 6.50 -7.52 21.80
CA THR A 29 6.70 -8.11 23.13
C THR A 29 6.18 -7.18 24.23
N ALA A 30 5.35 -6.19 23.87
CA ALA A 30 4.78 -5.24 24.81
C ALA A 30 3.90 -5.96 25.87
N PRO A 31 4.06 -5.62 27.16
CA PRO A 31 3.26 -6.24 28.22
C PRO A 31 1.76 -5.92 28.07
N GLY A 32 0.92 -6.90 28.40
CA GLY A 32 -0.53 -6.74 28.38
C GLY A 32 -1.27 -7.24 27.12
N ARG A 33 -0.54 -7.55 26.04
CA ARG A 33 -1.13 -8.22 24.87
C ARG A 33 -0.61 -9.66 24.79
N LYS A 34 -1.52 -10.63 24.82
CA LYS A 34 -1.14 -12.07 24.75
C LYS A 34 -0.53 -12.40 23.40
N GLU A 35 0.64 -13.01 23.42
CA GLU A 35 1.36 -13.52 22.26
C GLU A 35 0.47 -14.47 21.44
N GLY A 36 0.46 -14.34 20.10
CA GLY A 36 -0.24 -15.27 19.20
C GLY A 36 -1.75 -15.20 19.14
N MET A 37 -2.42 -14.35 19.94
CA MET A 37 -3.88 -14.22 19.96
C MET A 37 -4.41 -12.82 19.60
N GLY A 38 -3.54 -11.89 19.28
CA GLY A 38 -3.87 -10.50 19.01
C GLY A 38 -4.04 -10.18 17.51
N THR A 39 -3.98 -8.89 17.26
CA THR A 39 -4.01 -8.30 15.92
C THR A 39 -2.58 -8.21 15.37
N VAL A 40 -2.41 -8.52 14.09
CA VAL A 40 -1.19 -8.25 13.33
C VAL A 40 -1.51 -7.39 12.14
N ILE A 41 -0.58 -6.49 11.79
CA ILE A 41 -0.72 -5.57 10.67
C ILE A 41 0.19 -6.03 9.54
N ILE A 42 -0.36 -6.22 8.35
CA ILE A 42 0.41 -6.45 7.13
C ILE A 42 0.59 -5.10 6.43
N HIS A 43 1.83 -4.73 6.18
CA HIS A 43 2.18 -3.47 5.51
C HIS A 43 2.63 -3.72 4.07
N VAL A 44 2.07 -2.94 3.15
CA VAL A 44 2.36 -2.98 1.71
C VAL A 44 2.98 -1.65 1.29
N HIS A 45 4.18 -1.71 0.70
CA HIS A 45 4.99 -0.56 0.29
C HIS A 45 4.42 0.17 -0.93
N GLY A 46 4.97 1.37 -1.21
CA GLY A 46 4.68 2.17 -2.39
C GLY A 46 5.24 1.56 -3.70
N PHE A 47 4.95 2.20 -4.83
CA PHE A 47 5.45 1.76 -6.12
C PHE A 47 6.98 1.89 -6.21
N LEU A 48 7.63 0.86 -6.75
CA LEU A 48 9.08 0.73 -6.78
C LEU A 48 9.76 0.93 -5.41
N GLY A 49 9.00 0.75 -4.33
CA GLY A 49 9.50 0.77 -2.96
C GLY A 49 9.88 -0.61 -2.43
N ASN A 50 10.05 -0.69 -1.14
CA ASN A 50 10.30 -1.91 -0.41
C ASN A 50 9.94 -1.70 1.08
N PHE A 51 10.13 -2.70 1.91
CA PHE A 51 9.79 -2.62 3.33
C PHE A 51 10.69 -1.68 4.18
N LEU A 52 11.64 -0.98 3.55
CA LEU A 52 12.52 0.00 4.20
C LEU A 52 12.33 1.43 3.67
N GLU A 53 11.29 1.68 2.89
CA GLU A 53 11.04 2.99 2.26
C GLU A 53 9.70 3.59 2.65
N GLY A 54 9.63 4.93 2.59
CA GLY A 54 8.46 5.69 2.97
C GLY A 54 8.01 5.39 4.40
N SER A 55 6.73 5.42 4.67
CA SER A 55 6.18 5.12 6.00
C SER A 55 6.43 3.68 6.45
N GLN A 56 6.80 2.76 5.55
CA GLN A 56 7.15 1.38 5.89
C GLN A 56 8.43 1.27 6.73
N ARG A 57 9.32 2.26 6.63
CA ARG A 57 10.58 2.28 7.37
C ARG A 57 10.39 2.47 8.87
N PHE A 58 9.38 3.21 9.29
CA PHE A 58 9.20 3.61 10.69
C PHE A 58 7.86 3.20 11.30
N LEU A 59 6.78 3.20 10.52
CA LEU A 59 5.45 2.90 11.06
C LEU A 59 5.35 1.49 11.66
N PRO A 60 5.82 0.41 11.00
CA PRO A 60 5.73 -0.94 11.55
C PRO A 60 6.45 -1.12 12.89
N PRO A 61 7.71 -0.67 13.07
CA PRO A 61 8.36 -0.78 14.38
C PRO A 61 7.70 0.11 15.46
N LEU A 62 7.11 1.25 15.10
CA LEU A 62 6.34 2.07 16.04
C LEU A 62 5.11 1.32 16.54
N LEU A 63 4.34 0.72 15.63
CA LEU A 63 3.15 -0.06 15.97
C LEU A 63 3.50 -1.33 16.76
N ALA A 64 4.62 -1.99 16.45
CA ALA A 64 5.08 -3.14 17.21
C ALA A 64 5.43 -2.76 18.66
N ARG A 65 6.06 -1.60 18.89
CA ARG A 65 6.28 -1.05 20.25
C ARG A 65 4.97 -0.73 20.97
N ALA A 66 3.96 -0.29 20.24
CA ALA A 66 2.62 -0.01 20.77
C ALA A 66 1.77 -1.28 21.01
N GLY A 67 2.31 -2.47 20.72
CA GLY A 67 1.64 -3.75 20.96
C GLY A 67 1.00 -4.40 19.75
N TYR A 68 1.19 -3.86 18.55
CA TYR A 68 0.68 -4.43 17.29
C TYR A 68 1.82 -5.05 16.49
N SER A 69 1.95 -6.37 16.49
CA SER A 69 2.91 -7.04 15.60
C SER A 69 2.69 -6.62 14.16
N SER A 70 3.77 -6.48 13.39
CA SER A 70 3.73 -5.95 12.03
C SER A 70 4.55 -6.82 11.08
N LEU A 71 3.99 -7.10 9.90
CA LEU A 71 4.65 -7.79 8.80
C LEU A 71 4.78 -6.86 7.61
N CYS A 72 5.99 -6.45 7.27
CA CYS A 72 6.29 -5.63 6.11
C CYS A 72 6.74 -6.53 4.97
N MET A 73 5.95 -6.66 3.92
CA MET A 73 6.26 -7.57 2.82
C MET A 73 6.76 -6.82 1.59
N ASN A 74 7.73 -7.41 0.89
CA ASN A 74 8.05 -7.00 -0.47
C ASN A 74 7.12 -7.70 -1.44
N THR A 75 6.36 -6.89 -2.16
CA THR A 75 5.47 -7.37 -3.21
C THR A 75 6.17 -7.41 -4.57
N ARG A 76 5.47 -7.87 -5.59
CA ARG A 76 5.93 -7.78 -6.99
C ARG A 76 6.12 -6.35 -7.49
N LEU A 77 5.65 -5.36 -6.74
CA LEU A 77 5.86 -3.92 -7.02
C LEU A 77 7.17 -3.38 -6.44
N ALA A 78 7.99 -4.23 -5.79
CA ALA A 78 9.24 -3.82 -5.14
C ALA A 78 10.34 -3.44 -6.14
N THR A 79 11.30 -2.63 -5.67
CA THR A 79 12.45 -2.14 -6.43
C THR A 79 13.50 -3.20 -6.75
N PHE A 80 13.41 -4.39 -6.19
CA PHE A 80 14.44 -5.41 -6.36
C PHE A 80 13.85 -6.82 -6.49
N GLY A 81 14.69 -7.75 -6.93
CA GLY A 81 14.33 -9.12 -7.18
C GLY A 81 13.99 -9.39 -8.64
N LEU A 82 13.52 -10.62 -8.90
CA LEU A 82 13.24 -11.11 -10.26
C LEU A 82 12.10 -10.38 -10.98
N PHE A 83 11.29 -9.64 -10.26
CA PHE A 83 10.05 -9.03 -10.78
C PHE A 83 10.15 -7.51 -10.89
N PHE A 84 11.34 -6.93 -10.76
CA PHE A 84 11.53 -5.50 -10.87
C PHE A 84 10.91 -4.94 -12.17
N GLY A 85 9.97 -4.02 -12.03
CA GLY A 85 9.25 -3.43 -13.16
C GLY A 85 8.13 -4.28 -13.78
N TYR A 86 7.90 -5.51 -13.30
CA TYR A 86 6.91 -6.44 -13.84
C TYR A 86 5.66 -6.63 -12.98
N GLY A 87 5.54 -5.91 -11.88
CA GLY A 87 4.42 -6.06 -10.96
C GLY A 87 3.19 -5.24 -11.37
N ILE A 88 2.02 -5.83 -11.20
CA ILE A 88 0.72 -5.15 -11.24
C ILE A 88 -0.03 -5.40 -9.94
N ILE A 89 -1.06 -4.59 -9.64
CA ILE A 89 -1.80 -4.70 -8.37
C ILE A 89 -2.38 -6.11 -8.19
N ASP A 90 -3.04 -6.64 -9.21
CA ASP A 90 -3.72 -7.94 -9.10
C ASP A 90 -2.74 -9.11 -8.89
N ASP A 91 -1.47 -8.99 -9.31
CA ASP A 91 -0.42 -9.99 -9.05
C ASP A 91 0.00 -10.03 -7.55
N THR A 92 -0.34 -9.00 -6.79
CA THR A 92 -0.03 -8.95 -5.35
C THR A 92 -1.08 -9.65 -4.48
N ILE A 93 -2.28 -9.92 -5.04
CA ILE A 93 -3.38 -10.54 -4.30
C ILE A 93 -3.02 -11.94 -3.77
N PRO A 94 -2.44 -12.86 -4.57
CA PRO A 94 -1.98 -14.15 -4.06
C PRO A 94 -0.87 -14.05 -3.01
N GLN A 95 -0.04 -13.00 -3.07
CA GLN A 95 0.99 -12.75 -2.08
C GLN A 95 0.39 -12.36 -0.73
N LEU A 96 -0.63 -11.48 -0.71
CA LEU A 96 -1.37 -11.15 0.50
C LEU A 96 -2.10 -12.37 1.09
N ASP A 97 -2.72 -13.20 0.26
CA ASP A 97 -3.33 -14.45 0.72
C ASP A 97 -2.29 -15.35 1.42
N ALA A 98 -1.10 -15.50 0.84
CA ALA A 98 -0.02 -16.30 1.44
C ALA A 98 0.48 -15.71 2.77
N ALA A 99 0.64 -14.39 2.86
CA ALA A 99 1.04 -13.70 4.08
C ALA A 99 -0.01 -13.88 5.19
N ILE A 100 -1.29 -13.76 4.87
CA ILE A 100 -2.40 -13.98 5.81
C ILE A 100 -2.42 -15.44 6.31
N ILE A 101 -2.27 -16.40 5.40
CA ILE A 101 -2.20 -17.83 5.76
C ILE A 101 -1.00 -18.09 6.68
N TYR A 102 0.15 -17.51 6.40
CA TYR A 102 1.35 -17.61 7.23
C TYR A 102 1.09 -17.07 8.65
N LEU A 103 0.55 -15.88 8.78
CA LEU A 103 0.26 -15.26 10.06
C LEU A 103 -0.81 -16.02 10.85
N LYS A 104 -1.82 -16.57 10.18
CA LYS A 104 -2.81 -17.46 10.81
C LYS A 104 -2.18 -18.72 11.40
N LYS A 105 -1.18 -19.30 10.73
CA LYS A 105 -0.42 -20.45 11.25
C LYS A 105 0.41 -20.08 12.49
N LEU A 106 0.85 -18.82 12.61
CA LEU A 106 1.48 -18.28 13.81
C LEU A 106 0.48 -17.99 14.96
N GLY A 107 -0.83 -18.19 14.73
CA GLY A 107 -1.88 -18.03 15.75
C GLY A 107 -2.61 -16.70 15.72
N TYR A 108 -2.30 -15.76 14.79
CA TYR A 108 -3.02 -14.51 14.69
C TYR A 108 -4.45 -14.70 14.20
N LYS A 109 -5.41 -14.09 14.91
CA LYS A 109 -6.85 -14.17 14.60
C LYS A 109 -7.38 -12.94 13.89
N SER A 110 -6.75 -11.80 14.10
CA SER A 110 -7.15 -10.52 13.54
C SER A 110 -6.02 -9.94 12.67
N ILE A 111 -6.36 -9.60 11.44
CA ILE A 111 -5.45 -9.03 10.44
C ILE A 111 -5.92 -7.61 10.13
N VAL A 112 -5.00 -6.67 10.12
CA VAL A 112 -5.18 -5.33 9.56
C VAL A 112 -4.29 -5.22 8.34
N LEU A 113 -4.78 -4.66 7.25
CA LEU A 113 -3.94 -4.32 6.11
C LEU A 113 -3.62 -2.83 6.15
N SER A 114 -2.35 -2.51 6.00
CA SER A 114 -1.86 -1.14 5.88
C SER A 114 -1.12 -0.98 4.56
N GLY A 115 -1.44 0.06 3.79
CA GLY A 115 -0.79 0.32 2.52
C GLY A 115 -0.31 1.76 2.43
N TYR A 116 0.89 1.96 1.90
CA TYR A 116 1.49 3.26 1.65
C TYR A 116 1.48 3.57 0.14
N SER A 117 1.00 4.76 -0.24
CA SER A 117 0.95 5.20 -1.63
C SER A 117 0.22 4.17 -2.51
N ILE A 118 0.83 3.62 -3.56
CA ILE A 118 0.24 2.55 -4.38
C ILE A 118 -0.05 1.27 -3.55
N GLY A 119 0.68 1.04 -2.46
CA GLY A 119 0.37 -0.04 -1.52
C GLY A 119 -1.02 0.12 -0.89
N GLY A 120 -1.49 1.35 -0.73
CA GLY A 120 -2.89 1.61 -0.35
C GLY A 120 -3.87 1.15 -1.42
N SER A 121 -3.58 1.39 -2.70
CA SER A 121 -4.40 0.83 -3.79
C SER A 121 -4.44 -0.70 -3.77
N VAL A 122 -3.31 -1.34 -3.42
CA VAL A 122 -3.23 -2.81 -3.28
C VAL A 122 -4.14 -3.30 -2.15
N VAL A 123 -4.06 -2.70 -0.96
CA VAL A 123 -4.88 -3.16 0.18
C VAL A 123 -6.36 -2.86 -0.01
N LEU A 124 -6.72 -1.75 -0.65
CA LEU A 124 -8.10 -1.43 -1.02
C LEU A 124 -8.62 -2.44 -2.08
N ARG A 125 -7.82 -2.74 -3.10
CA ARG A 125 -8.17 -3.75 -4.10
C ARG A 125 -8.35 -5.13 -3.47
N TYR A 126 -7.44 -5.53 -2.58
CA TYR A 126 -7.57 -6.79 -1.84
C TYR A 126 -8.89 -6.83 -1.04
N ALA A 127 -9.18 -5.79 -0.28
CA ALA A 127 -10.38 -5.72 0.54
C ALA A 127 -11.67 -5.74 -0.30
N SER A 128 -11.70 -5.04 -1.44
CA SER A 128 -12.87 -5.05 -2.34
C SER A 128 -13.18 -6.45 -2.89
N LEU A 129 -12.13 -7.24 -3.18
CA LEU A 129 -12.29 -8.64 -3.62
C LEU A 129 -12.68 -9.60 -2.47
N ARG A 130 -12.64 -9.13 -1.23
CA ARG A 130 -12.90 -9.88 0.01
C ARG A 130 -14.00 -9.23 0.86
N SER A 131 -14.93 -8.52 0.21
CA SER A 131 -16.04 -7.81 0.84
C SER A 131 -17.00 -8.72 1.63
N ASP A 132 -17.04 -10.00 1.30
CA ASP A 132 -17.76 -11.01 2.11
C ASP A 132 -16.96 -11.35 3.39
N VAL A 133 -17.15 -10.54 4.42
CA VAL A 133 -16.49 -10.73 5.73
C VAL A 133 -16.77 -12.07 6.38
N SER A 134 -17.83 -12.78 5.99
CA SER A 134 -18.14 -14.13 6.50
C SER A 134 -17.10 -15.14 6.03
N LYS A 135 -16.54 -14.95 4.84
CA LYS A 135 -15.47 -15.80 4.29
C LYS A 135 -14.06 -15.39 4.74
N PHE A 136 -13.90 -14.11 5.13
CA PHE A 136 -12.62 -13.54 5.56
C PHE A 136 -12.70 -12.90 6.95
N PRO A 137 -13.18 -13.63 7.98
CA PRO A 137 -13.48 -13.06 9.29
C PRO A 137 -12.23 -12.53 10.03
N SER A 138 -11.04 -12.88 9.57
CA SER A 138 -9.80 -12.39 10.15
C SER A 138 -9.42 -10.97 9.69
N LEU A 139 -9.94 -10.49 8.55
CA LEU A 139 -9.68 -9.12 8.09
C LEU A 139 -10.56 -8.15 8.86
N LYS A 140 -9.96 -7.28 9.67
CA LYS A 140 -10.66 -6.42 10.64
C LYS A 140 -10.67 -4.95 10.29
N ALA A 141 -9.65 -4.46 9.58
CA ALA A 141 -9.56 -3.05 9.22
C ALA A 141 -8.56 -2.82 8.09
N ILE A 142 -8.68 -1.67 7.44
CA ILE A 142 -7.75 -1.19 6.42
C ILE A 142 -7.22 0.19 6.84
N ILE A 143 -5.92 0.39 6.63
CA ILE A 143 -5.24 1.68 6.79
C ILE A 143 -4.56 2.03 5.47
N ALA A 144 -4.92 3.16 4.88
CA ALA A 144 -4.36 3.62 3.62
C ALA A 144 -3.67 4.98 3.85
N VAL A 145 -2.34 4.99 3.77
CA VAL A 145 -1.49 6.17 4.01
C VAL A 145 -1.04 6.73 2.69
N SER A 146 -1.26 8.02 2.46
CA SER A 146 -0.89 8.74 1.23
C SER A 146 -1.35 8.03 -0.05
N THR A 147 -2.57 7.50 -0.02
CA THR A 147 -3.11 6.67 -1.11
C THR A 147 -3.85 7.53 -2.12
N PRO A 148 -3.55 7.42 -3.43
CA PRO A 148 -4.21 8.22 -4.44
C PRO A 148 -5.68 7.82 -4.63
N TYR A 149 -6.53 8.78 -4.92
CA TYR A 149 -7.92 8.56 -5.35
C TYR A 149 -7.97 7.66 -6.61
N SER A 150 -7.05 7.94 -7.52
CA SER A 150 -6.80 7.16 -8.74
C SER A 150 -5.31 7.28 -9.09
N HIS A 151 -4.59 6.18 -9.10
CA HIS A 151 -3.16 6.21 -9.43
C HIS A 151 -2.92 6.69 -10.87
N PRO A 152 -3.65 6.23 -11.91
CA PRO A 152 -3.52 6.78 -13.26
C PRO A 152 -3.67 8.30 -13.34
N ASP A 153 -4.70 8.85 -12.69
CA ASP A 153 -4.95 10.28 -12.71
C ASP A 153 -3.88 11.05 -11.92
N SER A 154 -3.39 10.47 -10.82
CA SER A 154 -2.29 11.05 -10.04
C SER A 154 -0.99 11.07 -10.83
N VAL A 155 -0.63 9.98 -11.53
CA VAL A 155 0.54 9.93 -12.41
C VAL A 155 0.43 10.97 -13.51
N ARG A 156 -0.69 11.00 -14.22
CA ARG A 156 -0.91 11.98 -15.31
C ARG A 156 -0.76 13.41 -14.80
N ARG A 157 -1.45 13.77 -13.71
CA ARG A 157 -1.38 15.11 -13.11
C ARG A 157 0.04 15.51 -12.71
N ARG A 158 0.80 14.59 -12.11
CA ARG A 158 2.20 14.85 -11.71
C ARG A 158 3.10 15.07 -12.91
N TRP A 159 2.97 14.25 -13.95
CA TRP A 159 3.79 14.35 -15.16
C TRP A 159 3.42 15.59 -15.99
N ASP A 160 2.16 15.97 -16.02
CA ASP A 160 1.73 17.22 -16.65
C ASP A 160 2.26 18.44 -15.88
N ARG A 161 2.30 18.36 -14.53
CA ARG A 161 2.77 19.47 -13.68
C ARG A 161 4.30 19.58 -13.63
N TRP A 162 5.01 18.47 -13.51
CA TRP A 162 6.46 18.46 -13.28
C TRP A 162 7.25 18.09 -14.53
N GLY A 163 6.61 17.52 -15.50
CA GLY A 163 7.24 16.99 -16.69
C GLY A 163 7.72 15.55 -16.55
N SER A 164 7.80 14.90 -17.69
CA SER A 164 8.39 13.56 -17.84
C SER A 164 9.01 13.44 -19.23
N ASN A 165 10.01 12.57 -19.36
CA ASN A 165 10.61 12.23 -20.65
C ASN A 165 10.75 10.69 -20.75
N PRO A 166 10.01 10.01 -21.65
CA PRO A 166 8.98 10.56 -22.56
C PRO A 166 7.78 11.18 -21.84
N SER A 167 6.96 11.97 -22.54
CA SER A 167 5.71 12.53 -22.01
C SER A 167 4.67 11.44 -21.77
N TYR A 168 3.70 11.71 -20.89
CA TYR A 168 2.60 10.77 -20.60
C TYR A 168 1.87 10.30 -21.87
N ASP A 169 1.48 11.24 -22.74
CA ASP A 169 0.74 10.91 -23.96
C ASP A 169 1.58 10.12 -24.98
N GLU A 170 2.88 10.39 -25.05
CA GLU A 170 3.80 9.62 -25.89
C GLU A 170 3.93 8.17 -25.39
N ILE A 171 4.07 7.98 -24.07
CA ILE A 171 4.10 6.65 -23.46
C ILE A 171 2.78 5.91 -23.71
N TYR A 172 1.65 6.56 -23.45
CA TYR A 172 0.34 5.97 -23.65
C TYR A 172 0.16 5.46 -25.10
N ARG A 173 0.54 6.30 -26.09
CA ARG A 173 0.48 5.91 -27.49
C ARG A 173 1.36 4.68 -27.79
N ARG A 174 2.62 4.69 -27.37
CA ARG A 174 3.57 3.58 -27.58
C ARG A 174 3.08 2.28 -26.93
N VAL A 175 2.65 2.35 -25.68
CA VAL A 175 2.18 1.19 -24.91
C VAL A 175 0.91 0.62 -25.55
N ARG A 176 -0.04 1.48 -25.90
CA ARG A 176 -1.30 1.09 -26.55
C ARG A 176 -1.06 0.41 -27.89
N GLU A 177 -0.21 0.94 -28.75
CA GLU A 177 0.12 0.38 -30.04
C GLU A 177 0.78 -1.00 -29.91
N THR A 178 1.60 -1.21 -28.89
CA THR A 178 2.32 -2.47 -28.68
C THR A 178 1.41 -3.55 -28.05
N LEU A 179 0.61 -3.19 -27.04
CA LEU A 179 -0.11 -4.18 -26.23
C LEU A 179 -1.49 -4.56 -26.80
N LYS A 180 -2.11 -3.71 -27.62
CA LYS A 180 -3.42 -4.06 -28.21
C LYS A 180 -3.28 -5.13 -29.33
N PRO A 181 -4.28 -6.01 -29.51
CA PRO A 181 -5.62 -5.98 -28.89
C PRO A 181 -5.72 -6.64 -27.51
N ASP A 182 -4.74 -7.40 -27.05
CA ASP A 182 -4.79 -8.15 -25.81
C ASP A 182 -3.59 -7.81 -24.88
N PRO A 183 -3.72 -6.75 -24.06
CA PRO A 183 -2.64 -6.32 -23.18
C PRO A 183 -2.19 -7.37 -22.16
N MET A 184 -3.09 -8.25 -21.72
CA MET A 184 -2.76 -9.27 -20.71
C MET A 184 -1.91 -10.40 -21.30
N HIS A 185 -2.23 -10.87 -22.49
CA HIS A 185 -1.63 -12.07 -23.06
C HIS A 185 -0.63 -11.80 -24.18
N THR A 186 -0.41 -10.53 -24.58
CA THR A 186 0.63 -10.23 -25.57
C THR A 186 2.01 -10.66 -25.07
N ALA A 187 2.82 -11.25 -25.95
CA ALA A 187 4.21 -11.58 -25.67
C ALA A 187 5.14 -10.36 -25.76
N GLU A 188 4.68 -9.28 -26.41
CA GLU A 188 5.46 -8.05 -26.56
C GLU A 188 5.34 -7.17 -25.31
N ASP A 189 6.20 -7.42 -24.35
CA ASP A 189 6.35 -6.54 -23.19
C ASP A 189 7.76 -5.91 -23.24
N ARG A 190 7.83 -4.59 -23.27
CA ARG A 190 9.08 -3.84 -23.38
C ARG A 190 9.34 -3.03 -22.12
N THR A 191 10.58 -3.03 -21.69
CA THR A 191 11.03 -2.15 -20.60
C THR A 191 11.22 -0.74 -21.11
N MET A 192 10.83 0.23 -20.32
CA MET A 192 11.05 1.65 -20.56
C MET A 192 11.54 2.36 -19.32
N VAL A 193 12.35 3.36 -19.53
CA VAL A 193 12.85 4.26 -18.50
C VAL A 193 12.15 5.61 -18.69
N ILE A 194 11.63 6.15 -17.61
CA ILE A 194 10.95 7.43 -17.60
C ILE A 194 11.69 8.36 -16.65
N TYR A 195 12.23 9.43 -17.20
CA TYR A 195 12.86 10.47 -16.43
C TYR A 195 11.79 11.45 -15.98
N ARG A 196 11.61 11.57 -14.67
CA ARG A 196 10.67 12.50 -14.07
C ARG A 196 11.37 13.81 -13.71
N ALA A 197 10.67 14.92 -13.88
CA ALA A 197 11.03 16.17 -13.25
C ALA A 197 10.34 16.28 -11.88
N ARG A 198 11.06 16.84 -10.92
CA ARG A 198 10.47 17.37 -9.69
C ARG A 198 10.91 18.83 -9.62
N GLY A 199 9.95 19.72 -9.79
CA GLY A 199 10.25 21.14 -10.04
C GLY A 199 10.73 21.39 -11.47
N ASP A 200 11.64 22.33 -11.67
CA ASP A 200 12.05 22.85 -13.00
C ASP A 200 13.14 22.01 -13.71
N THR A 201 13.62 20.92 -13.09
CA THR A 201 14.72 20.13 -13.64
C THR A 201 14.37 18.66 -13.73
N LEU A 202 14.65 18.05 -14.90
CA LEU A 202 14.70 16.59 -15.03
C LEU A 202 15.83 16.09 -14.12
N ASN A 203 15.47 15.35 -13.07
CA ASN A 203 16.44 14.79 -12.16
C ASN A 203 16.56 13.29 -12.41
N PRO A 204 17.76 12.77 -12.75
CA PRO A 204 18.00 11.34 -12.89
C PRO A 204 17.65 10.52 -11.63
N GLU A 205 17.69 11.14 -10.45
CA GLU A 205 17.30 10.51 -9.18
C GLU A 205 15.80 10.18 -9.10
N HIS A 206 14.99 10.78 -9.98
CA HIS A 206 13.56 10.50 -10.09
C HIS A 206 13.21 9.66 -11.32
N THR A 207 14.09 8.73 -11.67
CA THR A 207 13.86 7.80 -12.78
C THR A 207 12.95 6.67 -12.34
N GLU A 208 11.93 6.39 -13.16
CA GLU A 208 11.05 5.24 -12.97
C GLU A 208 11.28 4.21 -14.08
N LEU A 209 11.28 2.94 -13.70
CA LEU A 209 11.37 1.82 -14.63
C LEU A 209 10.01 1.10 -14.68
N TYR A 210 9.50 0.94 -15.89
CA TYR A 210 8.29 0.18 -16.16
C TYR A 210 8.52 -0.85 -17.26
N THR A 211 7.77 -1.95 -17.23
CA THR A 211 7.39 -2.61 -18.48
C THR A 211 6.14 -1.95 -19.05
N TYR A 212 5.85 -2.19 -20.31
CA TYR A 212 4.62 -1.67 -20.92
C TYR A 212 3.37 -2.21 -20.24
N LYS A 213 3.36 -3.49 -19.85
CA LYS A 213 2.24 -4.08 -19.08
C LYS A 213 2.10 -3.46 -17.72
N THR A 214 3.19 -3.31 -16.97
CA THR A 214 3.14 -2.65 -15.66
C THR A 214 2.58 -1.24 -15.78
N TRP A 215 3.05 -0.46 -16.76
CA TRP A 215 2.54 0.89 -16.98
C TRP A 215 1.05 0.88 -17.33
N TRP A 216 0.61 -0.01 -18.25
CA TRP A 216 -0.78 -0.14 -18.67
C TRP A 216 -1.73 -0.43 -17.50
N PHE A 217 -1.35 -1.38 -16.65
CA PHE A 217 -2.19 -1.83 -15.53
C PHE A 217 -1.99 -1.05 -14.22
N LEU A 218 -1.07 -0.09 -14.18
CA LEU A 218 -0.83 0.76 -13.00
C LEU A 218 -1.08 2.23 -13.29
N ALA A 219 -0.49 2.77 -14.33
CA ALA A 219 -0.42 4.20 -14.61
C ALA A 219 -1.24 4.62 -15.83
N GLY A 220 -1.61 3.70 -16.72
CA GLY A 220 -2.44 3.96 -17.87
C GLY A 220 -3.92 4.20 -17.52
N PRO A 221 -4.68 4.89 -18.40
CA PRO A 221 -6.10 5.17 -18.15
C PRO A 221 -6.96 3.92 -17.96
N GLU A 222 -6.51 2.78 -18.45
CA GLU A 222 -7.18 1.47 -18.38
C GLU A 222 -6.86 0.70 -17.08
N ALA A 223 -6.04 1.24 -16.18
CA ALA A 223 -5.61 0.58 -14.93
C ALA A 223 -6.73 0.54 -13.88
N GLU A 224 -7.75 -0.27 -14.10
CA GLU A 224 -8.95 -0.34 -13.26
C GLU A 224 -8.66 -0.74 -11.80
N SER A 225 -7.71 -1.66 -11.57
CA SER A 225 -7.31 -2.08 -10.23
C SER A 225 -6.62 -0.97 -9.42
N ALA A 226 -6.11 0.07 -10.10
CA ALA A 226 -5.42 1.20 -9.49
C ALA A 226 -6.32 2.43 -9.26
N LYS A 227 -7.62 2.30 -9.52
CA LYS A 227 -8.64 3.34 -9.31
C LYS A 227 -9.32 3.12 -7.96
N CYS A 228 -8.72 3.66 -6.87
CA CYS A 228 -9.18 3.42 -5.51
C CYS A 228 -10.65 3.80 -5.28
N TYR A 229 -11.14 4.84 -5.96
CA TYR A 229 -12.53 5.27 -5.89
C TYR A 229 -13.55 4.20 -6.32
N LYS A 230 -13.12 3.24 -7.15
CA LYS A 230 -13.96 2.09 -7.54
C LYS A 230 -13.92 0.97 -6.50
N GLN A 231 -12.74 0.77 -5.90
CA GLN A 231 -12.54 -0.32 -4.96
C GLN A 231 -13.19 -0.04 -3.61
N ILE A 232 -13.15 1.22 -3.19
CA ILE A 232 -13.53 1.61 -1.83
C ILE A 232 -15.02 1.45 -1.54
N THR A 233 -15.85 1.51 -2.57
CA THR A 233 -17.31 1.34 -2.46
C THR A 233 -17.74 -0.08 -2.08
N GLU A 234 -16.85 -1.05 -2.23
CA GLU A 234 -17.10 -2.45 -1.90
C GLU A 234 -16.61 -2.83 -0.49
N ILE A 235 -16.03 -1.89 0.25
CA ILE A 235 -15.39 -2.16 1.54
C ILE A 235 -16.33 -1.81 2.69
N ASN A 236 -16.68 -2.81 3.52
CA ASN A 236 -17.62 -2.69 4.62
C ASN A 236 -16.99 -2.93 6.02
N ILE A 237 -15.67 -2.83 6.12
CA ILE A 237 -14.93 -2.93 7.39
C ILE A 237 -14.32 -1.57 7.74
N PRO A 238 -13.91 -1.34 9.00
CA PRO A 238 -13.27 -0.10 9.43
C PRO A 238 -12.14 0.33 8.51
N LEU A 239 -12.16 1.59 8.09
CA LEU A 239 -11.27 2.15 7.09
C LEU A 239 -10.70 3.49 7.57
N LEU A 240 -9.37 3.59 7.62
CA LEU A 240 -8.64 4.81 7.90
C LEU A 240 -7.85 5.24 6.65
N LEU A 241 -8.08 6.46 6.21
CA LEU A 241 -7.38 7.11 5.12
C LEU A 241 -6.57 8.28 5.68
N ILE A 242 -5.26 8.27 5.50
CA ILE A 242 -4.37 9.31 6.03
C ILE A 242 -3.68 10.03 4.87
N GLN A 243 -3.70 11.37 4.90
CA GLN A 243 -3.01 12.20 3.92
C GLN A 243 -2.20 13.29 4.62
N GLY A 244 -0.99 13.52 4.14
CA GLY A 244 -0.17 14.65 4.55
C GLY A 244 -0.72 15.98 4.02
N ARG A 245 -0.75 17.02 4.86
CA ARG A 245 -1.20 18.36 4.43
C ARG A 245 -0.25 19.00 3.42
N ARG A 246 1.02 18.58 3.42
CA ARG A 246 2.05 19.06 2.50
C ARG A 246 2.38 18.06 1.40
N ASP A 247 1.56 16.99 1.26
CA ASP A 247 1.73 15.99 0.22
C ASP A 247 1.61 16.65 -1.17
N GLN A 248 2.68 16.57 -1.96
CA GLN A 248 2.73 17.13 -3.32
C GLN A 248 2.40 16.10 -4.40
N ASP A 249 2.41 14.81 -4.07
CA ASP A 249 2.10 13.73 -4.99
C ASP A 249 0.58 13.54 -5.14
N LEU A 250 -0.17 13.78 -4.08
CA LEU A 250 -1.62 13.74 -4.08
C LEU A 250 -2.21 15.15 -4.24
N ARG A 251 -3.42 15.24 -4.76
CA ARG A 251 -4.17 16.48 -4.64
C ARG A 251 -4.73 16.62 -3.22
N PRO A 252 -4.93 17.86 -2.73
CA PRO A 252 -5.64 18.06 -1.48
C PRO A 252 -7.03 17.44 -1.51
N GLY A 253 -7.43 16.77 -0.43
CA GLY A 253 -8.77 16.21 -0.28
C GLY A 253 -8.95 14.76 -0.78
N GLU A 254 -7.94 14.09 -1.31
CA GLU A 254 -8.13 12.73 -1.83
C GLU A 254 -8.55 11.72 -0.76
N ALA A 255 -7.99 11.81 0.44
CA ALA A 255 -8.38 10.94 1.56
C ALA A 255 -9.84 11.18 1.99
N GLU A 256 -10.28 12.44 2.04
CA GLU A 256 -11.65 12.81 2.40
C GLU A 256 -12.65 12.36 1.33
N ASP A 257 -12.32 12.55 0.05
CA ASP A 257 -13.16 12.09 -1.06
C ASP A 257 -13.33 10.57 -1.04
N LEU A 258 -12.26 9.81 -0.78
CA LEU A 258 -12.33 8.35 -0.65
C LEU A 258 -13.17 7.93 0.57
N ALA A 259 -12.96 8.56 1.73
CA ALA A 259 -13.77 8.27 2.92
C ALA A 259 -15.25 8.56 2.68
N SER A 260 -15.55 9.68 2.05
CA SER A 260 -16.93 10.08 1.70
C SER A 260 -17.58 9.06 0.77
N LEU A 261 -16.85 8.56 -0.25
CA LEU A 261 -17.37 7.52 -1.15
C LEU A 261 -17.67 6.22 -0.39
N ALA A 262 -16.79 5.80 0.51
CA ALA A 262 -17.02 4.61 1.33
C ALA A 262 -18.28 4.75 2.20
N LEU A 263 -18.43 5.90 2.88
CA LEU A 263 -19.61 6.19 3.71
C LEU A 263 -20.89 6.20 2.88
N HIS A 264 -20.89 6.85 1.71
CA HIS A 264 -22.05 6.87 0.81
C HIS A 264 -22.41 5.48 0.27
N ALA A 265 -21.43 4.62 0.11
CA ALA A 265 -21.64 3.22 -0.31
C ALA A 265 -22.11 2.31 0.83
N GLY A 266 -22.23 2.83 2.07
CA GLY A 266 -22.76 2.09 3.20
C GLY A 266 -21.70 1.58 4.20
N ASN A 267 -20.42 1.93 4.04
CA ASN A 267 -19.43 1.67 5.09
C ASN A 267 -19.78 2.50 6.34
N GLY A 268 -20.00 1.83 7.46
CA GLY A 268 -20.37 2.52 8.71
C GLY A 268 -19.20 3.12 9.49
N ASP A 269 -17.94 2.86 9.10
CA ASP A 269 -16.72 3.29 9.83
C ASP A 269 -15.57 3.59 8.87
N ALA A 270 -15.76 4.57 8.01
CA ALA A 270 -14.69 5.14 7.18
C ALA A 270 -14.34 6.53 7.67
N SER A 271 -13.04 6.82 7.80
CA SER A 271 -12.55 8.11 8.27
C SER A 271 -11.33 8.59 7.50
N ALA A 272 -11.23 9.89 7.29
CA ALA A 272 -10.06 10.56 6.75
C ALA A 272 -9.35 11.34 7.86
N LEU A 273 -8.02 11.32 7.85
CA LEU A 273 -7.18 12.05 8.78
C LEU A 273 -6.10 12.82 8.03
N TYR A 274 -5.97 14.11 8.35
CA TYR A 274 -4.91 14.96 7.81
C TYR A 274 -3.89 15.28 8.89
N LEU A 275 -2.64 14.90 8.62
CA LEU A 275 -1.51 15.19 9.49
C LEU A 275 -0.57 16.21 8.83
N ASP A 276 0.22 16.92 9.62
CA ASP A 276 1.21 17.84 9.10
C ASP A 276 2.46 17.07 8.65
N GLY A 277 2.41 16.56 7.42
CA GLY A 277 3.46 15.75 6.82
C GLY A 277 3.45 15.86 5.30
N GLU A 278 4.51 15.40 4.68
CA GLU A 278 4.64 15.17 3.25
C GLU A 278 4.13 13.77 2.87
N HIS A 279 4.37 13.32 1.64
CA HIS A 279 3.88 12.06 1.11
C HIS A 279 4.33 10.83 1.92
N ASP A 280 5.57 10.80 2.37
CA ASP A 280 6.20 9.71 3.13
C ASP A 280 6.13 9.88 4.65
N PHE A 281 5.70 11.04 5.14
CA PHE A 281 5.68 11.42 6.56
C PHE A 281 7.06 11.46 7.23
N GLU A 282 8.15 11.60 6.48
CA GLU A 282 9.47 11.78 7.05
C GLU A 282 9.51 13.07 7.90
N GLY A 283 10.05 12.97 9.11
CA GLY A 283 10.01 14.05 10.11
C GLY A 283 8.70 14.16 10.91
N CYS A 284 7.71 13.28 10.62
CA CYS A 284 6.41 13.24 11.31
C CYS A 284 6.08 11.82 11.80
N GLU A 285 7.09 10.97 11.96
CA GLU A 285 6.99 9.54 12.21
C GLU A 285 6.16 9.21 13.44
N GLU A 286 6.47 9.85 14.57
CA GLU A 286 5.77 9.60 15.84
C GLU A 286 4.30 10.05 15.76
N THR A 287 4.03 11.18 15.12
CA THR A 287 2.65 11.68 14.93
C THR A 287 1.81 10.70 14.12
N LEU A 288 2.37 10.14 13.04
CA LEU A 288 1.68 9.10 12.25
C LEU A 288 1.48 7.83 13.08
N GLY A 289 2.52 7.38 13.80
CA GLY A 289 2.46 6.19 14.66
C GLY A 289 1.41 6.31 15.75
N GLU A 290 1.35 7.44 16.45
CA GLU A 290 0.34 7.73 17.47
C GLU A 290 -1.08 7.77 16.90
N ALA A 291 -1.27 8.45 15.79
CA ALA A 291 -2.58 8.55 15.12
C ALA A 291 -3.12 7.16 14.73
N VAL A 292 -2.28 6.31 14.13
CA VAL A 292 -2.64 4.95 13.76
C VAL A 292 -2.90 4.09 14.99
N THR A 293 -2.05 4.18 16.01
CA THR A 293 -2.23 3.42 17.28
C THR A 293 -3.55 3.78 17.94
N ASN A 294 -3.82 5.07 18.11
CA ASN A 294 -5.05 5.54 18.74
C ASN A 294 -6.30 5.09 17.97
N TRP A 295 -6.26 5.13 16.65
CA TRP A 295 -7.36 4.66 15.81
C TRP A 295 -7.60 3.16 15.95
N LEU A 296 -6.52 2.35 15.99
CA LEU A 296 -6.60 0.90 16.20
C LEU A 296 -7.11 0.55 17.59
N ASP A 297 -6.64 1.25 18.64
CA ASP A 297 -7.06 1.01 20.04
C ASP A 297 -8.55 1.29 20.23
N GLN A 298 -9.10 2.29 19.58
CA GLN A 298 -10.54 2.59 19.62
C GLN A 298 -11.41 1.50 18.99
N ARG A 299 -10.91 0.80 17.97
CA ARG A 299 -11.70 -0.16 17.16
C ARG A 299 -11.40 -1.62 17.45
N LEU A 300 -10.15 -1.90 17.77
CA LEU A 300 -9.67 -3.26 18.00
C LEU A 300 -9.19 -3.43 19.45
N GLY A 301 -9.44 -2.41 20.25
CA GLY A 301 -8.88 -2.14 21.55
C GLY A 301 -8.72 -3.37 22.44
N ALA A 302 -7.85 -3.29 23.42
CA ALA A 302 -7.72 -4.29 24.45
C ALA A 302 -9.12 -4.62 24.97
N GLY A 303 -9.64 -5.79 24.61
CA GLY A 303 -10.81 -6.32 25.29
C GLY A 303 -10.58 -6.21 26.80
N PRO A 304 -11.62 -6.01 27.61
CA PRO A 304 -11.48 -5.82 29.04
C PRO A 304 -10.59 -6.91 29.60
N GLY A 305 -9.50 -6.48 30.26
CA GLY A 305 -8.54 -7.33 30.95
C GLY A 305 -9.20 -8.16 32.05
#